data_0624d9b26bade480e7a365c1ad96cc7c
#
_entry.id   0624d9b26bade480e7a365c1ad96cc7c
#
_cell.length_a   1.000
_cell.length_b   1.000
_cell.length_c   1.000
_cell.angle_alpha   90.00
_cell.angle_beta   90.00
_cell.angle_gamma   90.00
#
_symmetry.space_group_name_H-M   'P 1'
#
loop_
_entity.id
_entity.type
_entity.pdbx_description
1 polymer ?
#
loop_
_entity_poly.entity_id
_entity_poly.type
_entity_poly.pdbx_seq_one_letter_code
_entity_poly.pdbx_strand_id
1 'polypeptide(L)'
;MGIVVIGAVFVDIKGYPLSTYIPGGRNAGRMEQVHGGVSRNVAEDIANVELRPTFVSLVDDSGMGQDVIDKLDNHKVNTRYIQKVPDGMGTWLAIFDNDGDVHAAISKRPDTTPLTTLLEEKGDEIFRDCDSIAIELDLEKETVKQVLHYAKKYKKKVFAAVSNMSIAMERRDYL
;
A
#
# COMPACT_ATOMS: atom_id res chain seq x y z
N MET A 1 -22.63 1.25 2.98
CA MET A 1 -21.68 0.26 3.51
C MET A 1 -20.36 0.48 2.82
N GLY A 2 -19.38 0.93 3.54
CA GLY A 2 -18.10 1.29 2.95
C GLY A 2 -16.92 0.86 3.82
N ILE A 3 -15.96 0.18 3.23
CA ILE A 3 -14.69 -0.12 3.87
C ILE A 3 -13.69 0.91 3.36
N VAL A 4 -13.02 1.61 4.26
CA VAL A 4 -11.89 2.49 3.92
C VAL A 4 -10.61 1.71 4.10
N VAL A 5 -9.80 1.66 3.06
CA VAL A 5 -8.44 1.09 3.10
C VAL A 5 -7.45 2.23 2.98
N ILE A 6 -6.47 2.29 3.86
CA ILE A 6 -5.44 3.33 3.82
C ILE A 6 -4.04 2.72 3.92
N GLY A 7 -3.16 3.10 3.02
CA GLY A 7 -1.78 2.63 2.97
C GLY A 7 -1.05 3.01 1.71
N ALA A 8 0.15 2.47 1.55
CA ALA A 8 1.03 2.80 0.44
C ALA A 8 0.81 1.91 -0.79
N VAL A 9 1.14 2.46 -1.95
CA VAL A 9 1.30 1.73 -3.22
C VAL A 9 2.79 1.47 -3.45
N PHE A 10 3.09 0.29 -3.96
CA PHE A 10 4.43 -0.09 -4.40
C PHE A 10 4.43 -0.57 -5.84
N VAL A 11 5.58 -0.48 -6.46
CA VAL A 11 5.91 -1.20 -7.69
C VAL A 11 6.93 -2.28 -7.32
N ASP A 12 6.56 -3.53 -7.57
CA ASP A 12 7.43 -4.67 -7.34
C ASP A 12 8.17 -5.01 -8.62
N ILE A 13 9.50 -4.94 -8.58
CA ILE A 13 10.40 -5.34 -9.67
C ILE A 13 11.04 -6.66 -9.27
N LYS A 14 10.71 -7.72 -10.00
CA LYS A 14 11.10 -9.10 -9.69
C LYS A 14 12.02 -9.64 -10.77
N GLY A 15 13.21 -10.07 -10.40
CA GLY A 15 14.20 -10.69 -11.29
C GLY A 15 14.31 -12.18 -11.03
N TYR A 16 14.20 -13.01 -12.08
CA TYR A 16 14.28 -14.46 -12.01
C TYR A 16 15.39 -14.98 -12.94
N PRO A 17 16.36 -15.78 -12.44
CA PRO A 17 17.42 -16.33 -13.28
C PRO A 17 16.85 -17.38 -14.26
N LEU A 18 17.40 -17.44 -15.48
CA LEU A 18 17.07 -18.47 -16.49
C LEU A 18 17.86 -19.75 -16.32
N SER A 19 18.97 -19.70 -15.60
CA SER A 19 19.85 -20.85 -15.29
C SER A 19 20.22 -20.79 -13.82
N THR A 20 21.14 -21.66 -13.39
CA THR A 20 21.61 -21.66 -12.00
C THR A 20 22.05 -20.27 -11.57
N TYR A 21 21.46 -19.77 -10.48
CA TYR A 21 21.75 -18.46 -9.92
C TYR A 21 23.20 -18.39 -9.44
N ILE A 22 23.92 -17.36 -9.85
CA ILE A 22 25.32 -17.12 -9.47
C ILE A 22 25.35 -15.90 -8.54
N PRO A 23 25.51 -16.09 -7.21
CA PRO A 23 25.66 -14.98 -6.26
C PRO A 23 26.85 -14.09 -6.62
N GLY A 24 26.64 -12.76 -6.62
CA GLY A 24 27.66 -11.78 -6.98
C GLY A 24 28.06 -11.76 -8.45
N GLY A 25 27.45 -12.61 -9.30
CA GLY A 25 27.70 -12.71 -10.71
C GLY A 25 26.64 -12.03 -11.58
N ARG A 26 26.89 -12.02 -12.90
CA ARG A 26 25.90 -11.60 -13.89
C ARG A 26 25.01 -12.80 -14.25
N ASN A 27 23.74 -12.70 -13.95
CA ASN A 27 22.74 -13.71 -14.29
C ASN A 27 21.89 -13.24 -15.47
N ALA A 28 21.76 -14.07 -16.52
CA ALA A 28 20.72 -13.87 -17.51
C ALA A 28 19.37 -14.26 -16.89
N GLY A 29 18.33 -13.44 -17.11
CA GLY A 29 17.06 -13.63 -16.41
C GLY A 29 15.89 -12.98 -17.12
N ARG A 30 14.69 -13.23 -16.61
CA ARG A 30 13.48 -12.46 -16.90
C ARG A 30 13.21 -11.47 -15.78
N MET A 31 12.57 -10.38 -16.12
CA MET A 31 12.13 -9.37 -15.15
C MET A 31 10.62 -9.16 -15.27
N GLU A 32 9.98 -8.96 -14.17
CA GLU A 32 8.57 -8.61 -14.07
C GLU A 32 8.43 -7.32 -13.28
N GLN A 33 7.52 -6.48 -13.71
CA GLN A 33 7.12 -5.28 -12.97
C GLN A 33 5.63 -5.36 -12.74
N VAL A 34 5.23 -5.34 -11.46
CA VAL A 34 3.83 -5.52 -11.06
C VAL A 34 3.45 -4.49 -10.01
N HIS A 35 2.16 -4.20 -9.92
CA HIS A 35 1.64 -3.37 -8.84
C HIS A 35 1.73 -4.12 -7.51
N GLY A 36 2.33 -3.50 -6.53
CA GLY A 36 2.51 -3.99 -5.17
C GLY A 36 1.86 -3.08 -4.13
N GLY A 37 2.23 -3.30 -2.88
CA GLY A 37 1.69 -2.62 -1.72
C GLY A 37 0.60 -3.41 -1.03
N VAL A 38 0.79 -3.68 0.27
CA VAL A 38 -0.13 -4.49 1.07
C VAL A 38 -1.54 -3.91 1.05
N SER A 39 -1.68 -2.61 1.30
CA SER A 39 -3.00 -1.96 1.30
C SER A 39 -3.64 -1.91 -0.07
N ARG A 40 -2.84 -1.74 -1.15
CA ARG A 40 -3.37 -1.80 -2.51
C ARG A 40 -3.93 -3.19 -2.81
N ASN A 41 -3.22 -4.26 -2.43
CA ASN A 41 -3.70 -5.63 -2.59
C ASN A 41 -4.99 -5.84 -1.79
N VAL A 42 -5.04 -5.40 -0.53
CA VAL A 42 -6.25 -5.49 0.32
C VAL A 42 -7.45 -4.77 -0.33
N ALA A 43 -7.24 -3.58 -0.93
CA ALA A 43 -8.32 -2.87 -1.60
C ALA A 43 -8.84 -3.64 -2.84
N GLU A 44 -7.94 -4.21 -3.65
CA GLU A 44 -8.29 -5.04 -4.80
C GLU A 44 -9.00 -6.33 -4.36
N ASP A 45 -8.52 -7.01 -3.31
CA ASP A 45 -9.13 -8.24 -2.80
C ASP A 45 -10.54 -8.00 -2.23
N ILE A 46 -10.76 -6.89 -1.52
CA ILE A 46 -12.08 -6.48 -1.07
C ILE A 46 -13.01 -6.23 -2.27
N ALA A 47 -12.50 -5.62 -3.33
CA ALA A 47 -13.28 -5.40 -4.55
C ALA A 47 -13.59 -6.71 -5.29
N ASN A 48 -12.68 -7.68 -5.28
CA ASN A 48 -12.87 -8.99 -5.91
C ASN A 48 -13.98 -9.83 -5.23
N VAL A 49 -14.32 -9.55 -3.96
CA VAL A 49 -15.50 -10.14 -3.29
C VAL A 49 -16.74 -9.24 -3.42
N GLU A 50 -16.80 -8.44 -4.47
CA GLU A 50 -17.95 -7.59 -4.86
C GLU A 50 -18.31 -6.46 -3.87
N LEU A 51 -17.41 -6.14 -2.96
CA LEU A 51 -17.50 -4.94 -2.13
C LEU A 51 -16.87 -3.75 -2.87
N ARG A 52 -17.19 -2.53 -2.42
CA ARG A 52 -16.66 -1.30 -3.03
C ARG A 52 -15.87 -0.50 -2.00
N PRO A 53 -14.59 -0.84 -1.78
CA PRO A 53 -13.78 -0.11 -0.83
C PRO A 53 -13.42 1.28 -1.36
N THR A 54 -13.17 2.20 -0.44
CA THR A 54 -12.51 3.48 -0.73
C THR A 54 -11.04 3.32 -0.39
N PHE A 55 -10.16 3.58 -1.36
CA PHE A 55 -8.72 3.52 -1.13
C PHE A 55 -8.14 4.92 -0.97
N VAL A 56 -7.51 5.16 0.17
CA VAL A 56 -6.84 6.41 0.54
C VAL A 56 -5.34 6.17 0.42
N SER A 57 -4.70 6.78 -0.56
CA SER A 57 -3.31 6.49 -0.87
C SER A 57 -2.64 7.59 -1.69
N LEU A 58 -1.41 7.34 -2.05
CA LEU A 58 -0.60 8.16 -2.94
C LEU A 58 -0.10 7.33 -4.11
N VAL A 59 0.05 7.96 -5.25
CA VAL A 59 0.80 7.46 -6.42
C VAL A 59 1.69 8.58 -6.94
N ASP A 60 2.68 8.23 -7.74
CA ASP A 60 3.47 9.25 -8.46
C ASP A 60 2.78 9.71 -9.74
N ASP A 61 3.35 10.72 -10.39
CA ASP A 61 2.81 11.30 -11.63
C ASP A 61 3.34 10.59 -12.89
N SER A 62 3.73 9.32 -12.77
CA SER A 62 4.18 8.47 -13.88
C SER A 62 3.02 7.74 -14.54
N GLY A 63 3.30 7.15 -15.71
CA GLY A 63 2.36 6.22 -16.34
C GLY A 63 2.00 5.03 -15.46
N MET A 64 2.92 4.56 -14.63
CA MET A 64 2.68 3.47 -13.67
C MET A 64 1.70 3.91 -12.56
N GLY A 65 1.83 5.14 -12.04
CA GLY A 65 0.89 5.68 -11.06
C GLY A 65 -0.53 5.81 -11.64
N GLN A 66 -0.65 6.22 -12.90
CA GLN A 66 -1.95 6.25 -13.59
C GLN A 66 -2.51 4.84 -13.79
N ASP A 67 -1.67 3.88 -14.20
CA ASP A 67 -2.10 2.50 -14.42
C ASP A 67 -2.62 1.82 -13.14
N VAL A 68 -2.03 2.14 -11.96
CA VAL A 68 -2.56 1.70 -10.66
C VAL A 68 -3.97 2.23 -10.43
N ILE A 69 -4.20 3.54 -10.68
CA ILE A 69 -5.53 4.14 -10.50
C ILE A 69 -6.53 3.48 -11.45
N ASP A 70 -6.20 3.37 -12.73
CA ASP A 70 -7.08 2.81 -13.77
C ASP A 70 -7.44 1.35 -13.46
N LYS A 71 -6.47 0.56 -12.99
CA LYS A 71 -6.71 -0.82 -12.59
C LYS A 71 -7.67 -0.91 -11.40
N LEU A 72 -7.47 -0.10 -10.37
CA LEU A 72 -8.34 -0.08 -9.20
C LEU A 72 -9.76 0.40 -9.54
N ASP A 73 -9.90 1.43 -10.38
CA ASP A 73 -11.20 1.91 -10.87
C ASP A 73 -11.94 0.81 -11.66
N ASN A 74 -11.24 0.07 -12.52
CA ASN A 74 -11.81 -1.06 -13.26
C ASN A 74 -12.30 -2.17 -12.33
N HIS A 75 -11.68 -2.35 -11.17
CA HIS A 75 -12.14 -3.24 -10.09
C HIS A 75 -13.18 -2.61 -9.16
N LYS A 76 -13.70 -1.41 -9.51
CA LYS A 76 -14.74 -0.69 -8.76
C LYS A 76 -14.30 -0.24 -7.36
N VAL A 77 -13.02 -0.08 -7.13
CA VAL A 77 -12.50 0.62 -5.95
C VAL A 77 -12.78 2.11 -6.11
N ASN A 78 -13.22 2.78 -5.07
CA ASN A 78 -13.32 4.24 -5.09
C ASN A 78 -11.92 4.84 -4.88
N THR A 79 -11.36 5.42 -5.93
CA THR A 79 -10.00 5.98 -6.00
C THR A 79 -9.95 7.50 -5.77
N ARG A 80 -11.08 8.13 -5.42
CA ARG A 80 -11.22 9.60 -5.25
C ARG A 80 -10.17 10.21 -4.30
N TYR A 81 -9.68 9.44 -3.33
CA TYR A 81 -8.71 9.88 -2.34
C TYR A 81 -7.29 9.34 -2.59
N ILE A 82 -7.01 8.93 -3.82
CA ILE A 82 -5.63 8.69 -4.27
C ILE A 82 -5.09 10.00 -4.82
N GLN A 83 -4.02 10.51 -4.20
CA GLN A 83 -3.36 11.74 -4.64
C GLN A 83 -2.12 11.40 -5.48
N LYS A 84 -1.88 12.19 -6.51
CA LYS A 84 -0.62 12.16 -7.28
C LYS A 84 0.37 13.13 -6.67
N VAL A 85 1.48 12.62 -6.20
CA VAL A 85 2.55 13.41 -5.57
C VAL A 85 3.92 12.90 -6.03
N PRO A 86 4.95 13.74 -6.07
CA PRO A 86 6.31 13.25 -6.31
C PRO A 86 6.68 12.16 -5.28
N ASP A 87 7.33 11.10 -5.74
CA ASP A 87 7.70 9.95 -4.88
C ASP A 87 6.53 9.26 -4.15
N GLY A 88 5.31 9.37 -4.66
CA GLY A 88 4.10 8.83 -4.03
C GLY A 88 4.02 7.29 -4.02
N MET A 89 4.89 6.59 -4.74
CA MET A 89 4.97 5.13 -4.75
C MET A 89 6.31 4.61 -4.25
N GLY A 90 6.24 3.51 -3.50
CA GLY A 90 7.42 2.74 -3.14
C GLY A 90 7.90 1.83 -4.27
N THR A 91 9.10 1.30 -4.13
CA THR A 91 9.64 0.29 -5.04
C THR A 91 10.23 -0.85 -4.23
N TRP A 92 9.86 -2.07 -4.55
CA TRP A 92 10.49 -3.26 -4.04
C TRP A 92 11.19 -3.99 -5.18
N LEU A 93 12.52 -4.00 -5.16
CA LEU A 93 13.35 -4.75 -6.09
C LEU A 93 13.74 -6.07 -5.41
N ALA A 94 13.39 -7.20 -6.01
CA ALA A 94 13.73 -8.52 -5.50
C ALA A 94 14.40 -9.38 -6.56
N ILE A 95 15.42 -10.10 -6.14
CA ILE A 95 16.10 -11.13 -6.95
C ILE A 95 15.73 -12.47 -6.32
N PHE A 96 15.16 -13.33 -7.14
CA PHE A 96 14.79 -14.69 -6.76
C PHE A 96 15.89 -15.67 -7.17
N ASP A 97 16.04 -16.73 -6.41
CA ASP A 97 16.88 -17.88 -6.78
C ASP A 97 16.10 -18.90 -7.61
N ASN A 98 16.69 -20.07 -7.84
CA ASN A 98 16.06 -21.13 -8.65
C ASN A 98 14.97 -21.88 -7.90
N ASP A 99 14.92 -21.79 -6.58
CA ASP A 99 13.91 -22.42 -5.73
C ASP A 99 12.67 -21.52 -5.61
N GLY A 100 12.77 -20.27 -6.10
CA GLY A 100 11.70 -19.29 -6.04
C GLY A 100 11.71 -18.47 -4.75
N ASP A 101 12.77 -18.57 -3.96
CA ASP A 101 12.96 -17.79 -2.75
C ASP A 101 13.65 -16.44 -3.05
N VAL A 102 13.35 -15.44 -2.23
CA VAL A 102 14.00 -14.13 -2.34
C VAL A 102 15.44 -14.23 -1.83
N HIS A 103 16.39 -14.18 -2.77
CA HIS A 103 17.81 -14.17 -2.44
C HIS A 103 18.30 -12.82 -1.93
N ALA A 104 17.83 -11.72 -2.53
CA ALA A 104 18.17 -10.36 -2.13
C ALA A 104 17.03 -9.41 -2.49
N ALA A 105 16.83 -8.38 -1.69
CA ALA A 105 15.86 -7.34 -1.99
C ALA A 105 16.31 -5.97 -1.49
N ILE A 106 15.84 -4.93 -2.19
CA ILE A 106 15.96 -3.53 -1.78
C ILE A 106 14.56 -2.93 -1.81
N SER A 107 14.15 -2.29 -0.72
CA SER A 107 12.87 -1.59 -0.63
C SER A 107 13.11 -0.09 -0.48
N LYS A 108 12.60 0.69 -1.44
CA LYS A 108 12.46 2.14 -1.33
C LYS A 108 11.04 2.44 -0.84
N ARG A 109 10.90 3.02 0.33
CA ARG A 109 9.60 3.45 0.85
C ARG A 109 9.17 4.77 0.20
N PRO A 110 7.87 4.98 -0.04
CA PRO A 110 7.38 6.28 -0.48
C PRO A 110 7.38 7.29 0.67
N ASP A 111 7.37 8.57 0.34
CA ASP A 111 7.01 9.61 1.31
C ASP A 111 5.48 9.60 1.48
N THR A 112 5.00 9.18 2.65
CA THR A 112 3.57 9.13 2.97
C THR A 112 3.08 10.34 3.79
N THR A 113 3.93 11.33 4.04
CA THR A 113 3.58 12.57 4.75
C THR A 113 2.34 13.28 4.15
N PRO A 114 2.15 13.34 2.81
CA PRO A 114 0.96 13.97 2.24
C PRO A 114 -0.36 13.33 2.67
N LEU A 115 -0.38 12.05 3.08
CA LEU A 115 -1.58 11.43 3.66
C LEU A 115 -2.01 12.11 4.96
N THR A 116 -1.07 12.57 5.78
CA THR A 116 -1.39 13.31 7.01
C THR A 116 -2.19 14.57 6.69
N THR A 117 -1.72 15.36 5.71
CA THR A 117 -2.41 16.57 5.25
C THR A 117 -3.79 16.24 4.66
N LEU A 118 -3.89 15.21 3.83
CA LEU A 118 -5.17 14.76 3.28
C LEU A 118 -6.17 14.41 4.39
N LEU A 119 -5.72 13.75 5.44
CA LEU A 119 -6.59 13.37 6.56
C LEU A 119 -6.99 14.58 7.41
N GLU A 120 -6.13 15.58 7.57
CA GLU A 120 -6.49 16.85 8.22
C GLU A 120 -7.61 17.56 7.47
N GLU A 121 -7.56 17.58 6.15
CA GLU A 121 -8.52 18.29 5.31
C GLU A 121 -9.81 17.48 5.08
N LYS A 122 -9.70 16.16 4.90
CA LYS A 122 -10.79 15.28 4.42
C LYS A 122 -11.16 14.14 5.36
N GLY A 123 -10.50 14.00 6.51
CA GLY A 123 -10.71 12.84 7.37
C GLY A 123 -12.16 12.68 7.82
N ASP A 124 -12.85 13.75 8.14
CA ASP A 124 -14.27 13.69 8.50
C ASP A 124 -15.13 13.18 7.33
N GLU A 125 -14.85 13.61 6.11
CA GLU A 125 -15.55 13.14 4.91
C GLU A 125 -15.27 11.65 4.64
N ILE A 126 -14.02 11.24 4.81
CA ILE A 126 -13.56 9.86 4.52
C ILE A 126 -14.15 8.86 5.52
N PHE A 127 -14.11 9.17 6.82
CA PHE A 127 -14.36 8.18 7.87
C PHE A 127 -15.76 8.21 8.49
N ARG A 128 -16.52 9.29 8.33
CA ARG A 128 -17.85 9.46 8.97
C ARG A 128 -18.79 8.32 8.64
N ASP A 129 -18.92 7.98 7.38
CA ASP A 129 -19.94 7.06 6.86
C ASP A 129 -19.40 5.67 6.48
N CYS A 130 -18.11 5.38 6.78
CA CYS A 130 -17.57 4.04 6.56
C CYS A 130 -18.06 3.07 7.66
N ASP A 131 -17.99 1.77 7.39
CA ASP A 131 -18.32 0.72 8.35
C ASP A 131 -17.09 0.28 9.13
N SER A 132 -15.95 0.20 8.44
CA SER A 132 -14.68 -0.24 8.99
C SER A 132 -13.50 0.37 8.24
N ILE A 133 -12.35 0.31 8.86
CA ILE A 133 -11.09 0.86 8.35
C ILE A 133 -10.06 -0.26 8.33
N ALA A 134 -9.41 -0.47 7.20
CA ALA A 134 -8.19 -1.28 7.08
C ALA A 134 -7.00 -0.32 6.93
N ILE A 135 -6.03 -0.42 7.82
CA ILE A 135 -4.85 0.46 7.84
C ILE A 135 -3.56 -0.35 7.78
N GLU A 136 -2.61 0.14 6.99
CA GLU A 136 -1.23 -0.32 7.03
C GLU A 136 -0.46 0.41 8.13
N LEU A 137 0.14 -0.34 9.06
CA LEU A 137 0.85 0.27 10.19
C LEU A 137 2.21 0.87 9.81
N ASP A 138 2.68 0.58 8.61
CA ASP A 138 3.97 1.08 8.11
C ASP A 138 3.92 2.54 7.65
N LEU A 139 2.73 3.17 7.65
CA LEU A 139 2.56 4.60 7.38
C LEU A 139 3.26 5.47 8.44
N GLU A 140 3.40 6.76 8.16
CA GLU A 140 3.92 7.73 9.11
C GLU A 140 3.12 7.69 10.43
N LYS A 141 3.82 7.84 11.54
CA LYS A 141 3.26 7.75 12.90
C LYS A 141 2.05 8.67 13.09
N GLU A 142 2.13 9.87 12.55
CA GLU A 142 1.06 10.85 12.68
C GLU A 142 -0.17 10.47 11.87
N THR A 143 0.01 9.94 10.66
CA THR A 143 -1.08 9.36 9.85
C THR A 143 -1.82 8.27 10.61
N VAL A 144 -1.07 7.32 11.23
CA VAL A 144 -1.67 6.24 12.03
C VAL A 144 -2.50 6.79 13.17
N LYS A 145 -1.97 7.76 13.92
CA LYS A 145 -2.70 8.40 15.03
C LYS A 145 -3.97 9.10 14.58
N GLN A 146 -3.92 9.82 13.44
CA GLN A 146 -5.11 10.48 12.90
C GLN A 146 -6.18 9.48 12.52
N VAL A 147 -5.81 8.36 11.85
CA VAL A 147 -6.78 7.30 11.51
C VAL A 147 -7.43 6.74 12.77
N LEU A 148 -6.65 6.45 13.81
CA LEU A 148 -7.17 5.95 15.09
C LEU A 148 -8.05 7.00 15.79
N HIS A 149 -7.70 8.29 15.70
CA HIS A 149 -8.54 9.38 16.18
C HIS A 149 -9.92 9.37 15.51
N TYR A 150 -9.97 9.31 14.16
CA TYR A 150 -11.23 9.24 13.42
C TYR A 150 -12.00 7.95 13.68
N ALA A 151 -11.31 6.83 13.79
CA ALA A 151 -11.93 5.56 14.16
C ALA A 151 -12.64 5.65 15.51
N LYS A 152 -11.99 6.25 16.52
CA LYS A 152 -12.59 6.49 17.84
C LYS A 152 -13.75 7.49 17.76
N LYS A 153 -13.55 8.62 17.06
CA LYS A 153 -14.57 9.69 16.87
C LYS A 153 -15.87 9.13 16.30
N TYR A 154 -15.77 8.26 15.30
CA TYR A 154 -16.91 7.70 14.58
C TYR A 154 -17.25 6.26 14.99
N LYS A 155 -16.60 5.72 16.01
CA LYS A 155 -16.81 4.35 16.54
C LYS A 155 -16.67 3.27 15.46
N LYS A 156 -15.62 3.36 14.66
CA LYS A 156 -15.34 2.43 13.56
C LYS A 156 -14.43 1.30 14.02
N LYS A 157 -14.65 0.10 13.46
CA LYS A 157 -13.71 -1.02 13.64
C LYS A 157 -12.46 -0.77 12.81
N VAL A 158 -11.29 -1.10 13.36
CA VAL A 158 -10.00 -0.98 12.68
C VAL A 158 -9.39 -2.36 12.54
N PHE A 159 -8.91 -2.66 11.34
CA PHE A 159 -8.13 -3.84 11.00
C PHE A 159 -6.75 -3.36 10.56
N ALA A 160 -5.71 -3.79 11.26
CA ALA A 160 -4.34 -3.38 10.99
C ALA A 160 -3.61 -4.43 10.14
N ALA A 161 -3.08 -4.01 9.01
CA ALA A 161 -2.15 -4.80 8.23
C ALA A 161 -0.71 -4.52 8.68
N VAL A 162 0.04 -5.58 8.94
CA VAL A 162 1.43 -5.51 9.39
C VAL A 162 2.33 -6.07 8.30
N SER A 163 3.04 -5.22 7.60
CA SER A 163 4.06 -5.62 6.62
C SER A 163 5.47 -5.61 7.21
N ASN A 164 5.71 -4.82 8.26
CA ASN A 164 6.97 -4.78 8.99
C ASN A 164 6.75 -4.92 10.50
N MET A 165 7.20 -6.05 11.05
CA MET A 165 7.01 -6.36 12.47
C MET A 165 7.72 -5.37 13.40
N SER A 166 8.89 -4.87 13.03
CA SER A 166 9.63 -3.90 13.85
C SER A 166 8.84 -2.60 14.01
N ILE A 167 8.25 -2.11 12.91
CA ILE A 167 7.40 -0.90 12.94
C ILE A 167 6.12 -1.16 13.73
N ALA A 168 5.49 -2.32 13.56
CA ALA A 168 4.30 -2.68 14.32
C ALA A 168 4.57 -2.70 15.83
N MET A 169 5.72 -3.22 16.25
CA MET A 169 6.13 -3.22 17.66
C MET A 169 6.33 -1.81 18.22
N GLU A 170 6.85 -0.87 17.43
CA GLU A 170 6.98 0.54 17.82
C GLU A 170 5.61 1.22 17.97
N ARG A 171 4.59 0.72 17.28
CA ARG A 171 3.26 1.32 17.21
C ARG A 171 2.24 0.66 18.11
N ARG A 172 2.62 -0.42 18.81
CA ARG A 172 1.69 -1.20 19.67
C ARG A 172 0.96 -0.35 20.70
N ASP A 173 1.60 0.71 21.21
CA ASP A 173 1.05 1.57 22.25
C ASP A 173 -0.04 2.54 21.71
N TYR A 174 -0.29 2.54 20.41
CA TYR A 174 -1.39 3.31 19.79
C TYR A 174 -2.61 2.45 19.45
N LEU A 175 -2.43 1.12 19.41
CA LEU A 175 -3.48 0.16 19.09
C LEU A 175 -4.23 -0.30 20.34
#